data_548da86710995c68d52bf95f4b5ad396
#
_entry.id   548da86710995c68d52bf95f4b5ad396
#
_cell.length_a   1.000
_cell.length_b   1.000
_cell.length_c   1.000
_cell.angle_alpha   90.00
_cell.angle_beta   90.00
_cell.angle_gamma   90.00
#
_symmetry.space_group_name_H-M   'P 1'
#
loop_
_entity.id
_entity.type
_entity.pdbx_description
1 polymer ?
#
loop_
_entity_poly.entity_id
_entity_poly.type
_entity_poly.pdbx_seq_one_letter_code
_entity_poly.pdbx_strand_id
1 'polypeptide(L)'
;MKKLIAAALLGILSIAHIIAQEKSKPNVLFIAVDDLKPVLGCYGDKIIKTPNIDRLAKMGTVFLNNYCQQAVCGPTRASLLTGMRPDVTKIRDLHTKMRDINPNIVTLPEYFISQGYTTSGIGKIFHPSCVDKKFDPQSWSIPFLVAKESDYSNGLPVQKHYQSPELKALNAKEEVLTAQDGKGKKKSKKEADDEEGARGPAFECLDLPDDSYDDGVSAKLAVKQIEMLNAAKKPFFMAVGFRKPHLPFVSPKKYWDLYKREDMPVAEFQEHAANSKIFSYQYPGELTNYSGVKEFAKFDKNEANEFGLAIDKQKELVHAYYAAVSYTDAQVGILLNTLEKLGTLNNTIIVLWGDHGWHLGDHDMWGKHTNYEQATKAPLIIAAPGLKAGQTKSMTEFVDVFPTLCELSGGKVPAYLDGKSLVPVMKNNKTSVKEYAMSQYPRKMDKADINKVEDGKGKLMGYSMRTEQYRYTVWLKNFTSDQAYSADKVYTKELYDYDKDPLEKVNVSDDKKYAEIAADLDKKLVAYFKSKEVKL
;
A
#
# COMPACT_ATOMS: atom_id res chain seq x y z
N MET A 1 -50.35 33.02 -40.70
CA MET A 1 -49.16 32.19 -41.09
C MET A 1 -47.83 32.67 -40.51
N LYS A 2 -47.46 33.94 -40.54
CA LYS A 2 -46.16 34.40 -39.98
C LYS A 2 -45.97 34.20 -38.45
N LYS A 3 -47.05 34.24 -37.63
CA LYS A 3 -46.96 33.98 -36.17
C LYS A 3 -46.83 32.51 -35.80
N LEU A 4 -47.29 31.59 -36.62
CA LEU A 4 -47.12 30.13 -36.42
C LEU A 4 -45.71 29.65 -36.77
N ILE A 5 -45.06 30.27 -37.75
CA ILE A 5 -43.69 29.93 -38.15
C ILE A 5 -42.68 30.41 -37.08
N ALA A 6 -42.91 31.56 -36.44
CA ALA A 6 -42.07 32.06 -35.36
C ALA A 6 -42.13 31.17 -34.08
N ALA A 7 -43.32 30.62 -33.75
CA ALA A 7 -43.46 29.71 -32.62
C ALA A 7 -42.81 28.34 -32.85
N ALA A 8 -42.80 27.84 -34.10
CA ALA A 8 -42.14 26.60 -34.46
C ALA A 8 -40.59 26.73 -34.43
N LEU A 9 -40.04 27.87 -34.85
CA LEU A 9 -38.61 28.15 -34.81
C LEU A 9 -38.07 28.33 -33.37
N LEU A 10 -38.86 28.95 -32.47
CA LEU A 10 -38.53 29.04 -31.03
C LEU A 10 -38.58 27.67 -30.33
N GLY A 11 -39.51 26.79 -30.72
CA GLY A 11 -39.63 25.42 -30.22
C GLY A 11 -38.45 24.55 -30.62
N ILE A 12 -37.91 24.69 -31.83
CA ILE A 12 -36.77 23.94 -32.35
C ILE A 12 -35.45 24.42 -31.70
N LEU A 13 -35.29 25.73 -31.42
CA LEU A 13 -34.16 26.28 -30.70
C LEU A 13 -34.14 25.86 -29.21
N SER A 14 -35.30 25.64 -28.58
CA SER A 14 -35.39 25.14 -27.21
C SER A 14 -35.11 23.66 -27.08
N ILE A 15 -35.36 22.85 -28.11
CA ILE A 15 -35.03 21.42 -28.14
C ILE A 15 -33.56 21.19 -28.41
N ALA A 16 -32.86 22.08 -29.12
CA ALA A 16 -31.43 21.99 -29.38
C ALA A 16 -30.57 22.26 -28.15
N HIS A 17 -31.11 22.82 -27.05
CA HIS A 17 -30.39 23.06 -25.78
C HIS A 17 -30.61 21.98 -24.73
N ILE A 18 -31.39 20.94 -25.00
CA ILE A 18 -31.54 19.74 -24.15
C ILE A 18 -30.81 18.53 -24.78
N ILE A 19 -29.72 18.74 -25.51
CA ILE A 19 -28.68 17.74 -25.59
C ILE A 19 -27.98 17.85 -24.24
N ALA A 20 -28.38 17.00 -23.30
CA ALA A 20 -27.69 16.81 -22.06
C ALA A 20 -26.21 16.66 -22.43
N GLN A 21 -25.40 17.64 -22.09
CA GLN A 21 -23.95 17.59 -22.25
C GLN A 21 -23.53 16.32 -21.54
N GLU A 22 -23.30 15.25 -22.27
CA GLU A 22 -22.88 13.97 -21.73
C GLU A 22 -21.66 14.29 -20.86
N LYS A 23 -21.87 14.21 -19.54
CA LYS A 23 -20.86 14.64 -18.58
C LYS A 23 -19.61 13.84 -18.90
N SER A 24 -18.58 14.47 -19.42
CA SER A 24 -17.36 13.79 -19.83
C SER A 24 -16.87 12.91 -18.67
N LYS A 25 -16.59 11.64 -18.95
CA LYS A 25 -16.06 10.73 -17.94
C LYS A 25 -14.82 11.36 -17.30
N PRO A 26 -14.69 11.37 -15.97
CA PRO A 26 -13.52 11.93 -15.31
C PRO A 26 -12.28 11.11 -15.62
N ASN A 27 -11.12 11.73 -15.69
CA ASN A 27 -9.86 11.02 -15.69
C ASN A 27 -9.61 10.36 -14.32
N VAL A 28 -8.68 9.42 -14.25
CA VAL A 28 -8.21 8.82 -13.01
C VAL A 28 -6.69 8.96 -12.91
N LEU A 29 -6.21 9.59 -11.83
CA LEU A 29 -4.82 9.54 -11.41
C LEU A 29 -4.73 8.66 -10.16
N PHE A 30 -4.03 7.53 -10.29
CA PHE A 30 -3.93 6.49 -9.26
C PHE A 30 -2.49 6.43 -8.73
N ILE A 31 -2.26 6.94 -7.52
CA ILE A 31 -0.94 7.11 -6.90
C ILE A 31 -0.76 6.05 -5.83
N ALA A 32 0.16 5.11 -6.06
CA ALA A 32 0.58 4.10 -5.11
C ALA A 32 1.90 4.52 -4.43
N VAL A 33 2.00 4.38 -3.12
CA VAL A 33 3.21 4.69 -2.34
C VAL A 33 3.59 3.46 -1.52
N ASP A 34 4.84 3.01 -1.65
CA ASP A 34 5.31 1.77 -1.03
C ASP A 34 5.73 2.00 0.42
N ASP A 35 5.31 1.12 1.34
CA ASP A 35 5.64 1.17 2.78
C ASP A 35 5.24 2.50 3.48
N LEU A 36 4.20 3.18 3.00
CA LEU A 36 3.77 4.44 3.57
C LEU A 36 2.88 4.24 4.80
N LYS A 37 3.43 4.48 5.98
CA LYS A 37 2.69 4.59 7.25
C LYS A 37 1.83 5.88 7.25
N PRO A 38 0.70 5.95 7.99
CA PRO A 38 -0.11 7.17 8.07
C PRO A 38 0.53 8.28 8.94
N VAL A 39 1.85 8.50 8.81
CA VAL A 39 2.60 9.63 9.39
C VAL A 39 2.62 10.77 8.37
N LEU A 40 1.50 11.47 8.22
CA LEU A 40 1.28 12.56 7.28
C LEU A 40 0.63 13.74 8.02
N GLY A 41 0.83 14.96 7.53
CA GLY A 41 0.21 16.14 8.14
C GLY A 41 -1.32 16.01 8.22
N CYS A 42 -1.97 15.54 7.14
CA CYS A 42 -3.40 15.32 7.09
C CYS A 42 -3.91 14.15 7.98
N TYR A 43 -3.03 13.30 8.50
CA TYR A 43 -3.31 12.29 9.52
C TYR A 43 -2.96 12.74 10.93
N GLY A 44 -2.49 13.98 11.10
CA GLY A 44 -2.24 14.62 12.40
C GLY A 44 -0.80 14.61 12.88
N ASP A 45 0.15 14.08 12.09
CA ASP A 45 1.57 14.22 12.42
C ASP A 45 2.01 15.68 12.38
N LYS A 46 2.76 16.12 13.39
CA LYS A 46 3.17 17.54 13.56
C LYS A 46 4.57 17.85 13.03
N ILE A 47 5.38 16.83 12.82
CA ILE A 47 6.78 16.94 12.47
C ILE A 47 6.97 16.79 10.96
N ILE A 48 6.30 15.81 10.37
CA ILE A 48 6.42 15.48 8.95
C ILE A 48 6.05 16.67 8.04
N LYS A 49 6.74 16.80 6.93
CA LYS A 49 6.49 17.85 5.92
C LYS A 49 5.91 17.21 4.65
N THR A 50 4.58 17.27 4.53
CA THR A 50 3.83 16.69 3.41
C THR A 50 2.83 17.69 2.79
N PRO A 51 3.27 18.88 2.39
CA PRO A 51 2.37 19.94 1.95
C PRO A 51 1.53 19.60 0.71
N ASN A 52 2.04 18.74 -0.18
CA ASN A 52 1.34 18.35 -1.41
C ASN A 52 0.29 17.28 -1.15
N ILE A 53 0.58 16.28 -0.32
CA ILE A 53 -0.39 15.28 0.14
C ILE A 53 -1.47 15.98 0.97
N ASP A 54 -1.09 16.94 1.82
CA ASP A 54 -2.05 17.74 2.60
C ASP A 54 -2.93 18.63 1.69
N ARG A 55 -2.38 19.12 0.55
CA ARG A 55 -3.18 19.78 -0.49
C ARG A 55 -4.21 18.83 -1.11
N LEU A 56 -3.81 17.61 -1.45
CA LEU A 56 -4.74 16.59 -1.95
C LEU A 56 -5.83 16.28 -0.91
N ALA A 57 -5.47 16.16 0.35
CA ALA A 57 -6.41 15.95 1.46
C ALA A 57 -7.47 17.07 1.58
N LYS A 58 -7.08 18.31 1.28
CA LYS A 58 -8.02 19.47 1.24
C LYS A 58 -8.95 19.45 0.04
N MET A 59 -8.73 18.60 -0.94
CA MET A 59 -9.59 18.42 -2.13
C MET A 59 -10.42 17.15 -2.07
N GLY A 60 -10.10 16.20 -1.18
CA GLY A 60 -10.69 14.87 -1.15
C GLY A 60 -11.11 14.42 0.24
N THR A 61 -11.52 13.15 0.32
CA THR A 61 -11.83 12.47 1.58
C THR A 61 -10.59 11.75 2.09
N VAL A 62 -10.19 12.03 3.33
CA VAL A 62 -9.15 11.31 4.07
C VAL A 62 -9.80 10.19 4.88
N PHE A 63 -9.41 8.95 4.63
CA PHE A 63 -9.91 7.77 5.33
C PHE A 63 -8.96 7.46 6.50
N LEU A 64 -9.32 7.90 7.71
CA LEU A 64 -8.46 7.79 8.90
C LEU A 64 -8.30 6.33 9.38
N ASN A 65 -9.25 5.45 9.08
CA ASN A 65 -9.28 4.05 9.48
C ASN A 65 -9.38 3.14 8.23
N ASN A 66 -8.32 3.16 7.42
CA ASN A 66 -8.21 2.29 6.25
C ASN A 66 -7.16 1.21 6.48
N TYR A 67 -7.48 -0.03 6.08
CA TYR A 67 -6.67 -1.22 6.38
C TYR A 67 -6.38 -2.05 5.14
N CYS A 68 -5.15 -2.60 5.10
CA CYS A 68 -4.76 -3.56 4.09
C CYS A 68 -5.25 -4.98 4.44
N GLN A 69 -5.41 -5.83 3.44
CA GLN A 69 -5.83 -7.21 3.61
C GLN A 69 -4.72 -8.10 4.14
N GLN A 70 -3.47 -7.77 3.82
CA GLN A 70 -2.28 -8.44 4.35
C GLN A 70 -1.10 -7.48 4.27
N ALA A 71 -0.42 -7.23 5.39
CA ALA A 71 0.64 -6.24 5.48
C ALA A 71 1.94 -6.69 4.80
N VAL A 72 1.88 -6.85 3.48
CA VAL A 72 3.01 -7.11 2.56
C VAL A 72 2.63 -6.76 1.14
N CYS A 73 3.55 -6.18 0.37
CA CYS A 73 3.29 -5.51 -0.91
C CYS A 73 2.53 -6.38 -1.94
N GLY A 74 2.94 -7.64 -2.16
CA GLY A 74 2.32 -8.52 -3.17
C GLY A 74 0.82 -8.74 -2.93
N PRO A 75 0.42 -9.36 -1.80
CA PRO A 75 -0.97 -9.62 -1.44
C PRO A 75 -1.84 -8.36 -1.38
N THR A 76 -1.35 -7.28 -0.78
CA THR A 76 -2.17 -6.07 -0.64
C THR A 76 -2.42 -5.40 -1.99
N ARG A 77 -1.39 -5.29 -2.84
CA ARG A 77 -1.50 -4.72 -4.19
C ARG A 77 -2.40 -5.58 -5.07
N ALA A 78 -2.26 -6.91 -5.02
CA ALA A 78 -3.18 -7.82 -5.70
C ALA A 78 -4.62 -7.61 -5.21
N SER A 79 -4.85 -7.52 -3.90
CA SER A 79 -6.19 -7.32 -3.33
C SER A 79 -6.83 -6.00 -3.77
N LEU A 80 -6.10 -4.90 -3.73
CA LEU A 80 -6.63 -3.60 -4.16
C LEU A 80 -6.93 -3.60 -5.65
N LEU A 81 -5.97 -4.07 -6.47
CA LEU A 81 -6.06 -4.00 -7.93
C LEU A 81 -7.05 -5.01 -8.53
N THR A 82 -7.51 -5.99 -7.77
CA THR A 82 -8.54 -6.95 -8.18
C THR A 82 -9.86 -6.77 -7.45
N GLY A 83 -9.87 -5.99 -6.36
CA GLY A 83 -11.03 -5.83 -5.46
C GLY A 83 -11.38 -7.12 -4.70
N MET A 84 -10.44 -8.09 -4.63
CA MET A 84 -10.63 -9.41 -4.02
C MET A 84 -9.59 -9.67 -2.95
N ARG A 85 -9.96 -10.42 -1.91
CA ARG A 85 -9.10 -10.72 -0.76
C ARG A 85 -8.05 -11.78 -1.10
N PRO A 86 -6.94 -11.88 -0.31
CA PRO A 86 -5.89 -12.88 -0.54
C PRO A 86 -6.42 -14.33 -0.52
N ASP A 87 -7.49 -14.58 0.22
CA ASP A 87 -8.12 -15.90 0.26
C ASP A 87 -8.80 -16.27 -1.05
N VAL A 88 -9.32 -15.30 -1.80
CA VAL A 88 -9.90 -15.47 -3.13
C VAL A 88 -8.80 -15.51 -4.19
N THR A 89 -7.89 -14.53 -4.18
CA THR A 89 -6.82 -14.44 -5.19
C THR A 89 -5.75 -15.52 -5.02
N LYS A 90 -5.63 -16.13 -3.84
CA LYS A 90 -4.56 -17.05 -3.40
C LYS A 90 -3.16 -16.41 -3.38
N ILE A 91 -3.06 -15.11 -3.57
CA ILE A 91 -1.80 -14.36 -3.48
C ILE A 91 -1.57 -13.98 -2.02
N ARG A 92 -0.67 -14.68 -1.34
CA ARG A 92 -0.37 -14.54 0.09
C ARG A 92 1.12 -14.37 0.37
N ASP A 93 1.94 -14.28 -0.69
CA ASP A 93 3.39 -14.14 -0.64
C ASP A 93 3.89 -13.20 -1.75
N LEU A 94 5.21 -13.09 -1.89
CA LEU A 94 5.86 -12.26 -2.89
C LEU A 94 6.28 -13.02 -4.17
N HIS A 95 5.92 -14.30 -4.31
CA HIS A 95 6.42 -15.17 -5.38
C HIS A 95 5.32 -15.74 -6.26
N THR A 96 4.12 -15.87 -5.71
CA THR A 96 2.96 -16.43 -6.43
C THR A 96 2.47 -15.44 -7.48
N LYS A 97 2.52 -15.84 -8.75
CA LYS A 97 2.04 -15.00 -9.86
C LYS A 97 0.52 -15.04 -9.94
N MET A 98 -0.06 -13.86 -10.01
CA MET A 98 -1.51 -13.66 -10.00
C MET A 98 -2.22 -14.42 -11.12
N ARG A 99 -1.70 -14.36 -12.34
CA ARG A 99 -2.35 -14.98 -13.50
C ARG A 99 -2.06 -16.47 -13.65
N ASP A 100 -1.01 -17.01 -13.02
CA ASP A 100 -0.78 -18.46 -12.97
C ASP A 100 -1.89 -19.17 -12.16
N ILE A 101 -2.38 -18.49 -11.11
CA ILE A 101 -3.47 -19.01 -10.27
C ILE A 101 -4.85 -18.59 -10.81
N ASN A 102 -4.97 -17.36 -11.29
CA ASN A 102 -6.22 -16.74 -11.72
C ASN A 102 -6.08 -16.20 -13.15
N PRO A 103 -6.04 -17.03 -14.20
CA PRO A 103 -5.72 -16.57 -15.56
C PRO A 103 -6.72 -15.56 -16.12
N ASN A 104 -7.97 -15.58 -15.66
CA ASN A 104 -9.06 -14.72 -16.13
C ASN A 104 -9.37 -13.56 -15.16
N ILE A 105 -8.49 -13.30 -14.17
CA ILE A 105 -8.73 -12.23 -13.22
C ILE A 105 -8.70 -10.87 -13.93
N VAL A 106 -9.70 -10.04 -13.63
CA VAL A 106 -9.79 -8.68 -14.17
C VAL A 106 -9.19 -7.71 -13.16
N THR A 107 -8.17 -6.98 -13.58
CA THR A 107 -7.56 -5.94 -12.76
C THR A 107 -8.29 -4.61 -12.89
N LEU A 108 -8.08 -3.71 -11.94
CA LEU A 108 -8.66 -2.38 -11.97
C LEU A 108 -8.33 -1.61 -13.26
N PRO A 109 -7.08 -1.59 -13.78
CA PRO A 109 -6.83 -0.96 -15.08
C PRO A 109 -7.54 -1.66 -16.25
N GLU A 110 -7.63 -3.01 -16.27
CA GLU A 110 -8.40 -3.74 -17.30
C GLU A 110 -9.88 -3.40 -17.27
N TYR A 111 -10.47 -3.25 -16.07
CA TYR A 111 -11.84 -2.74 -15.97
C TYR A 111 -11.97 -1.37 -16.64
N PHE A 112 -11.03 -0.44 -16.40
CA PHE A 112 -11.06 0.87 -17.05
C PHE A 112 -10.88 0.78 -18.57
N ILE A 113 -10.06 -0.15 -19.09
CA ILE A 113 -9.99 -0.42 -20.54
C ILE A 113 -11.39 -0.80 -21.07
N SER A 114 -12.10 -1.71 -20.40
CA SER A 114 -13.43 -2.13 -20.78
C SER A 114 -14.48 -1.00 -20.75
N GLN A 115 -14.21 0.04 -19.95
CA GLN A 115 -15.03 1.25 -19.87
C GLN A 115 -14.63 2.33 -20.91
N GLY A 116 -13.68 2.04 -21.80
CA GLY A 116 -13.23 2.95 -22.87
C GLY A 116 -12.16 3.96 -22.44
N TYR A 117 -11.50 3.74 -21.32
CA TYR A 117 -10.35 4.54 -20.88
C TYR A 117 -9.07 4.09 -21.56
N THR A 118 -8.16 5.04 -21.77
CA THR A 118 -6.77 4.72 -22.10
C THR A 118 -6.01 4.52 -20.79
N THR A 119 -5.43 3.33 -20.55
CA THR A 119 -4.69 3.01 -19.33
C THR A 119 -3.19 3.04 -19.57
N SER A 120 -2.46 3.64 -18.64
CA SER A 120 -1.00 3.72 -18.64
C SER A 120 -0.46 3.65 -17.21
N GLY A 121 0.77 3.18 -17.03
CA GLY A 121 1.38 3.06 -15.71
C GLY A 121 2.89 3.20 -15.74
N ILE A 122 3.45 3.57 -14.57
CA ILE A 122 4.89 3.66 -14.31
C ILE A 122 5.19 3.36 -12.84
N GLY A 123 6.37 2.84 -12.56
CA GLY A 123 6.85 2.58 -11.20
C GLY A 123 6.25 1.34 -10.55
N LYS A 124 6.14 1.30 -9.22
CA LYS A 124 5.67 0.13 -8.45
C LYS A 124 4.15 0.16 -8.27
N ILE A 125 3.38 -0.37 -9.22
CA ILE A 125 1.92 -0.52 -9.15
C ILE A 125 1.56 -1.91 -8.63
N PHE A 126 1.95 -2.96 -9.34
CA PHE A 126 1.96 -4.33 -8.87
C PHE A 126 3.27 -4.64 -8.15
N HIS A 127 3.30 -5.73 -7.37
CA HIS A 127 4.57 -6.30 -6.94
C HIS A 127 5.21 -7.05 -8.13
N PRO A 128 6.46 -6.73 -8.50
CA PRO A 128 7.05 -7.22 -9.76
C PRO A 128 7.10 -8.74 -9.91
N SER A 129 7.35 -9.47 -8.81
CA SER A 129 7.41 -10.94 -8.83
C SER A 129 6.05 -11.62 -8.79
N CYS A 130 4.98 -10.89 -8.45
CA CYS A 130 3.61 -11.43 -8.40
C CYS A 130 2.84 -11.29 -9.72
N VAL A 131 3.45 -10.71 -10.76
CA VAL A 131 2.79 -10.49 -12.06
C VAL A 131 3.74 -10.77 -13.23
N ASP A 132 3.18 -10.91 -14.43
CA ASP A 132 3.96 -11.14 -15.62
C ASP A 132 4.75 -9.89 -16.03
N LYS A 133 5.97 -10.11 -16.55
CA LYS A 133 6.89 -9.07 -17.01
C LYS A 133 7.07 -7.90 -16.03
N LYS A 134 6.88 -8.14 -14.71
CA LYS A 134 7.01 -7.17 -13.60
C LYS A 134 5.90 -6.09 -13.53
N PHE A 135 4.98 -6.01 -14.46
CA PHE A 135 3.96 -4.95 -14.52
C PHE A 135 2.60 -5.37 -15.07
N ASP A 136 2.36 -6.66 -15.33
CA ASP A 136 1.11 -7.20 -15.89
C ASP A 136 0.68 -6.50 -17.20
N PRO A 137 1.24 -6.88 -18.35
CA PRO A 137 1.00 -6.17 -19.62
C PRO A 137 -0.46 -6.03 -20.03
N GLN A 138 -1.33 -6.97 -19.64
CA GLN A 138 -2.76 -6.97 -19.97
C GLN A 138 -3.51 -5.81 -19.30
N SER A 139 -3.00 -5.29 -18.19
CA SER A 139 -3.57 -4.16 -17.46
C SER A 139 -3.44 -2.82 -18.20
N TRP A 140 -2.68 -2.74 -19.30
CA TRP A 140 -2.31 -1.47 -19.90
C TRP A 140 -2.63 -1.42 -21.39
N SER A 141 -3.42 -0.45 -21.82
CA SER A 141 -3.73 -0.21 -23.25
C SER A 141 -2.58 0.52 -23.98
N ILE A 142 -1.72 1.22 -23.23
CA ILE A 142 -0.43 1.74 -23.71
C ILE A 142 0.67 0.99 -22.95
N PRO A 143 1.81 0.65 -23.60
CA PRO A 143 2.91 -0.05 -22.94
C PRO A 143 3.32 0.62 -21.64
N PHE A 144 3.52 -0.17 -20.60
CA PHE A 144 3.96 0.31 -19.28
C PHE A 144 5.30 1.05 -19.42
N LEU A 145 5.41 2.22 -18.80
CA LEU A 145 6.62 3.03 -18.89
C LEU A 145 7.73 2.44 -18.03
N VAL A 146 8.88 2.25 -18.63
CA VAL A 146 10.10 1.79 -17.97
C VAL A 146 11.18 2.85 -18.15
N ALA A 147 11.72 3.36 -17.06
CA ALA A 147 12.80 4.33 -17.08
C ALA A 147 14.06 3.76 -17.73
N LYS A 148 14.73 4.56 -18.54
CA LYS A 148 16.00 4.27 -19.19
C LYS A 148 17.12 5.03 -18.49
N GLU A 149 18.36 4.63 -18.67
CA GLU A 149 19.51 5.33 -18.09
C GLU A 149 19.52 6.83 -18.42
N SER A 150 19.18 7.19 -19.66
CA SER A 150 19.09 8.59 -20.12
C SER A 150 18.02 9.44 -19.42
N ASP A 151 17.10 8.83 -18.68
CA ASP A 151 16.08 9.56 -17.94
C ASP A 151 16.61 10.07 -16.59
N TYR A 152 17.69 9.47 -16.07
CA TYR A 152 18.31 9.82 -14.79
C TYR A 152 19.34 10.94 -14.96
N SER A 153 19.27 11.97 -14.12
CA SER A 153 20.21 13.09 -14.14
C SER A 153 21.64 12.70 -13.73
N ASN A 154 21.82 11.59 -13.01
CA ASN A 154 23.11 11.14 -12.48
C ASN A 154 23.42 9.67 -12.83
N GLY A 155 22.92 9.20 -13.99
CA GLY A 155 23.02 7.81 -14.40
C GLY A 155 22.22 6.84 -13.54
N LEU A 156 22.19 5.56 -13.90
CA LEU A 156 21.43 4.56 -13.16
C LEU A 156 21.91 4.44 -11.71
N PRO A 157 20.98 4.38 -10.75
CA PRO A 157 21.33 4.07 -9.37
C PRO A 157 21.80 2.62 -9.23
N VAL A 158 22.83 2.39 -8.43
CA VAL A 158 23.32 1.05 -8.09
C VAL A 158 22.25 0.33 -7.28
N GLN A 159 22.02 -0.95 -7.57
CA GLN A 159 20.98 -1.76 -6.92
C GLN A 159 19.60 -1.06 -6.94
N LYS A 160 19.35 -0.20 -7.95
CA LYS A 160 18.13 0.63 -8.11
C LYS A 160 17.85 1.63 -6.98
N HIS A 161 18.82 1.89 -6.11
CA HIS A 161 18.62 2.73 -4.93
C HIS A 161 19.70 3.79 -4.75
N TYR A 162 20.98 3.44 -4.93
CA TYR A 162 22.09 4.26 -4.47
C TYR A 162 22.75 5.06 -5.59
N GLN A 163 23.14 6.27 -5.27
CA GLN A 163 23.88 7.16 -6.16
C GLN A 163 25.29 7.46 -5.63
N SER A 164 25.69 6.95 -4.44
CA SER A 164 27.01 7.24 -3.86
C SER A 164 28.14 6.77 -4.78
N PRO A 165 29.18 7.61 -4.98
CA PRO A 165 30.34 7.25 -5.80
C PRO A 165 31.04 5.98 -5.33
N GLU A 166 31.09 5.77 -4.01
CA GLU A 166 31.71 4.60 -3.38
C GLU A 166 31.00 3.31 -3.77
N LEU A 167 29.65 3.27 -3.68
CA LEU A 167 28.85 2.11 -4.07
C LEU A 167 28.89 1.87 -5.57
N LYS A 168 28.90 2.95 -6.38
CA LYS A 168 29.10 2.84 -7.84
C LYS A 168 30.46 2.22 -8.18
N ALA A 169 31.53 2.65 -7.52
CA ALA A 169 32.87 2.10 -7.73
C ALA A 169 33.00 0.63 -7.28
N LEU A 170 32.36 0.26 -6.17
CA LEU A 170 32.32 -1.13 -5.69
C LEU A 170 31.59 -2.04 -6.68
N ASN A 171 30.40 -1.63 -7.14
CA ASN A 171 29.62 -2.40 -8.11
C ASN A 171 30.38 -2.59 -9.43
N ALA A 172 31.02 -1.55 -9.95
CA ALA A 172 31.83 -1.65 -11.16
C ALA A 172 33.02 -2.62 -11.01
N LYS A 173 33.68 -2.66 -9.83
CA LYS A 173 34.73 -3.63 -9.54
C LYS A 173 34.22 -5.08 -9.50
N GLU A 174 33.06 -5.32 -8.87
CA GLU A 174 32.43 -6.64 -8.84
C GLU A 174 32.04 -7.14 -10.24
N GLU A 175 31.54 -6.26 -11.11
CA GLU A 175 31.21 -6.58 -12.49
C GLU A 175 32.45 -6.97 -13.31
N VAL A 176 33.56 -6.26 -13.15
CA VAL A 176 34.84 -6.58 -13.82
C VAL A 176 35.40 -7.93 -13.36
N LEU A 177 35.38 -8.21 -12.04
CA LEU A 177 35.87 -9.47 -11.48
C LEU A 177 35.02 -10.65 -11.96
N THR A 178 33.68 -10.51 -11.98
CA THR A 178 32.77 -11.55 -12.47
C THR A 178 32.92 -11.81 -13.97
N ALA A 179 33.26 -10.80 -14.77
CA ALA A 179 33.53 -10.94 -16.19
C ALA A 179 34.87 -11.64 -16.47
N GLN A 180 35.89 -11.43 -15.63
CA GLN A 180 37.23 -12.03 -15.79
C GLN A 180 37.28 -13.51 -15.39
N ASP A 181 36.49 -13.94 -14.39
CA ASP A 181 36.54 -15.32 -13.91
C ASP A 181 35.89 -16.35 -14.86
N GLY A 182 35.33 -15.95 -15.99
CA GLY A 182 34.78 -16.84 -17.04
C GLY A 182 33.77 -17.89 -16.52
N LYS A 183 33.65 -18.03 -15.22
CA LYS A 183 32.66 -18.78 -14.49
C LYS A 183 31.54 -17.81 -14.12
N GLY A 184 30.79 -17.37 -15.13
CA GLY A 184 29.48 -16.82 -14.84
C GLY A 184 28.76 -17.81 -13.94
N LYS A 185 28.87 -17.64 -12.61
CA LYS A 185 27.85 -18.20 -11.74
C LYS A 185 26.56 -17.66 -12.32
N LYS A 186 25.81 -18.55 -12.99
CA LYS A 186 24.39 -18.31 -13.21
C LYS A 186 23.86 -17.99 -11.82
N LYS A 187 23.81 -16.70 -11.47
CA LYS A 187 22.98 -16.26 -10.35
C LYS A 187 21.67 -16.96 -10.59
N SER A 188 21.29 -17.81 -9.69
CA SER A 188 20.08 -18.60 -9.87
C SER A 188 18.97 -17.61 -10.20
N LYS A 189 18.03 -17.98 -11.07
CA LYS A 189 16.87 -17.14 -11.43
C LYS A 189 16.05 -16.63 -10.22
N LYS A 190 16.38 -17.12 -9.02
CA LYS A 190 15.87 -16.70 -7.72
C LYS A 190 16.41 -15.36 -7.20
N GLU A 191 17.54 -14.88 -7.73
CA GLU A 191 18.19 -13.64 -7.26
C GLU A 191 17.81 -12.38 -8.07
N ALA A 192 16.86 -12.50 -8.97
CA ALA A 192 16.38 -11.38 -9.79
C ALA A 192 15.19 -10.62 -9.18
N ASP A 193 14.72 -11.03 -8.02
CA ASP A 193 13.65 -10.35 -7.31
C ASP A 193 14.22 -9.31 -6.35
N ASP A 194 13.93 -8.10 -6.64
CA ASP A 194 14.53 -6.81 -6.35
C ASP A 194 14.61 -6.40 -4.87
N GLU A 195 14.26 -7.25 -3.92
CA GLU A 195 14.12 -6.87 -2.51
C GLU A 195 15.06 -7.61 -1.53
N GLU A 196 15.74 -8.69 -1.95
CA GLU A 196 16.57 -9.49 -1.02
C GLU A 196 18.09 -9.28 -1.15
N GLY A 197 18.57 -8.35 -1.98
CA GLY A 197 19.99 -8.26 -2.34
C GLY A 197 20.73 -6.99 -1.94
N ALA A 198 20.06 -5.97 -1.43
CA ALA A 198 20.71 -4.69 -1.13
C ALA A 198 21.65 -4.82 0.09
N ARG A 199 22.96 -4.80 -0.16
CA ARG A 199 24.02 -4.82 0.88
C ARG A 199 24.54 -3.44 1.25
N GLY A 200 23.94 -2.39 0.70
CA GLY A 200 24.28 -0.99 0.98
C GLY A 200 23.75 -0.51 2.33
N PRO A 201 23.91 0.77 2.68
CA PRO A 201 23.39 1.34 3.91
C PRO A 201 21.86 1.40 3.91
N ALA A 202 21.25 1.42 5.12
CA ALA A 202 19.80 1.49 5.28
C ALA A 202 19.19 2.81 4.76
N PHE A 203 19.99 3.81 4.53
CA PHE A 203 19.57 5.10 3.94
C PHE A 203 20.71 5.77 3.17
N GLU A 204 20.34 6.71 2.28
CA GLU A 204 21.26 7.61 1.57
C GLU A 204 20.61 8.98 1.40
N CYS A 205 21.38 10.05 1.59
CA CYS A 205 20.93 11.43 1.42
C CYS A 205 22.01 12.27 0.74
N LEU A 206 22.11 12.21 -0.59
CA LEU A 206 23.10 12.98 -1.36
C LEU A 206 22.49 14.28 -1.89
N ASP A 207 23.35 15.30 -2.07
CA ASP A 207 22.95 16.58 -2.69
C ASP A 207 22.84 16.41 -4.21
N LEU A 208 21.75 15.81 -4.63
CA LEU A 208 21.44 15.46 -6.02
C LEU A 208 20.01 15.89 -6.38
N PRO A 209 19.73 16.13 -7.67
CA PRO A 209 18.38 16.36 -8.18
C PRO A 209 17.44 15.17 -7.89
N ASP A 210 16.13 15.44 -7.84
CA ASP A 210 15.10 14.40 -7.60
C ASP A 210 15.15 13.27 -8.61
N ASP A 211 15.36 13.59 -9.89
CA ASP A 211 15.45 12.63 -11.00
C ASP A 211 16.82 11.93 -11.11
N SER A 212 17.65 12.01 -10.07
CA SER A 212 18.75 11.07 -9.86
C SER A 212 18.26 9.72 -9.32
N TYR A 213 17.04 9.65 -8.80
CA TYR A 213 16.44 8.47 -8.19
C TYR A 213 15.12 8.08 -8.87
N ASP A 214 14.72 6.82 -8.72
CA ASP A 214 13.58 6.21 -9.42
C ASP A 214 12.27 7.00 -9.32
N ASP A 215 11.94 7.54 -8.14
CA ASP A 215 10.66 8.22 -7.93
C ASP A 215 10.59 9.58 -8.64
N GLY A 216 11.70 10.33 -8.65
CA GLY A 216 11.79 11.57 -9.42
C GLY A 216 11.74 11.32 -10.93
N VAL A 217 12.40 10.27 -11.42
CA VAL A 217 12.30 9.84 -12.83
C VAL A 217 10.88 9.40 -13.14
N SER A 218 10.23 8.63 -12.24
CA SER A 218 8.85 8.19 -12.43
C SER A 218 7.89 9.38 -12.53
N ALA A 219 8.03 10.39 -11.68
CA ALA A 219 7.24 11.60 -11.74
C ALA A 219 7.47 12.37 -13.06
N LYS A 220 8.72 12.56 -13.46
CA LYS A 220 9.11 13.22 -14.71
C LYS A 220 8.51 12.54 -15.96
N LEU A 221 8.56 11.22 -16.02
CA LEU A 221 7.97 10.45 -17.12
C LEU A 221 6.44 10.44 -17.05
N ALA A 222 5.85 10.37 -15.85
CA ALA A 222 4.41 10.46 -15.66
C ALA A 222 3.85 11.80 -16.14
N VAL A 223 4.56 12.93 -15.93
CA VAL A 223 4.17 14.25 -16.47
C VAL A 223 4.02 14.19 -17.98
N LYS A 224 5.05 13.73 -18.70
CA LYS A 224 5.03 13.59 -20.16
C LYS A 224 3.87 12.71 -20.63
N GLN A 225 3.63 11.62 -19.90
CA GLN A 225 2.54 10.69 -20.22
C GLN A 225 1.16 11.32 -20.01
N ILE A 226 0.96 12.04 -18.91
CA ILE A 226 -0.29 12.76 -18.61
C ILE A 226 -0.56 13.83 -19.69
N GLU A 227 0.46 14.60 -20.10
CA GLU A 227 0.35 15.59 -21.17
C GLU A 227 -0.10 14.95 -22.50
N MET A 228 0.50 13.81 -22.86
CA MET A 228 0.14 13.04 -24.06
C MET A 228 -1.31 12.50 -23.97
N LEU A 229 -1.68 11.90 -22.83
CA LEU A 229 -3.01 11.35 -22.60
C LEU A 229 -4.09 12.46 -22.64
N ASN A 230 -3.80 13.62 -22.05
CA ASN A 230 -4.70 14.77 -22.08
C ASN A 230 -4.89 15.33 -23.49
N ALA A 231 -3.83 15.36 -24.30
CA ALA A 231 -3.90 15.82 -25.69
C ALA A 231 -4.79 14.91 -26.56
N ALA A 232 -4.89 13.63 -26.23
CA ALA A 232 -5.75 12.68 -26.94
C ALA A 232 -7.25 12.91 -26.73
N LYS A 233 -7.67 13.78 -25.78
CA LYS A 233 -9.06 14.13 -25.47
C LYS A 233 -9.98 12.95 -25.15
N LYS A 234 -9.41 11.85 -24.66
CA LYS A 234 -10.13 10.66 -24.16
C LYS A 234 -9.92 10.54 -22.67
N PRO A 235 -10.87 9.96 -21.93
CA PRO A 235 -10.66 9.70 -20.52
C PRO A 235 -9.49 8.72 -20.35
N PHE A 236 -8.67 8.96 -19.32
CA PHE A 236 -7.51 8.12 -19.05
C PHE A 236 -7.47 7.63 -17.60
N PHE A 237 -6.83 6.48 -17.40
CA PHE A 237 -6.42 5.95 -16.12
C PHE A 237 -4.89 5.92 -16.09
N MET A 238 -4.28 6.83 -15.34
CA MET A 238 -2.83 6.90 -15.18
C MET A 238 -2.44 6.42 -13.78
N ALA A 239 -1.66 5.34 -13.71
CA ALA A 239 -1.13 4.82 -12.46
C ALA A 239 0.35 5.22 -12.29
N VAL A 240 0.68 5.78 -11.13
CA VAL A 240 2.05 6.17 -10.77
C VAL A 240 2.39 5.54 -9.43
N GLY A 241 3.43 4.68 -9.41
CA GLY A 241 3.86 3.98 -8.21
C GLY A 241 5.22 4.46 -7.73
N PHE A 242 5.26 5.10 -6.56
CA PHE A 242 6.48 5.51 -5.89
C PHE A 242 7.00 4.41 -4.98
N ARG A 243 8.33 4.24 -4.95
CA ARG A 243 9.00 3.25 -4.12
C ARG A 243 9.29 3.76 -2.71
N LYS A 244 9.57 5.05 -2.55
CA LYS A 244 9.85 5.61 -1.23
C LYS A 244 8.54 5.89 -0.51
N PRO A 245 8.51 5.63 0.82
CA PRO A 245 9.63 5.39 1.75
C PRO A 245 10.06 3.92 1.96
N HIS A 246 9.83 2.98 1.04
CA HIS A 246 10.40 1.62 1.17
C HIS A 246 11.94 1.64 1.34
N LEU A 247 12.47 0.72 2.15
CA LEU A 247 13.92 0.54 2.34
C LEU A 247 14.66 0.34 1.00
N PRO A 248 15.94 0.77 0.91
CA PRO A 248 16.61 1.71 1.80
C PRO A 248 15.94 3.08 1.73
N PHE A 249 15.94 3.84 2.83
CA PHE A 249 15.31 5.17 2.92
C PHE A 249 16.15 6.22 2.18
N VAL A 250 16.06 6.23 0.86
CA VAL A 250 16.86 7.11 0.01
C VAL A 250 16.07 8.35 -0.34
N SER A 251 16.70 9.51 -0.20
CA SER A 251 16.15 10.80 -0.64
C SER A 251 17.27 11.77 -1.00
N PRO A 252 17.04 12.75 -1.89
CA PRO A 252 17.93 13.90 -2.02
C PRO A 252 18.11 14.67 -0.69
N LYS A 253 19.32 15.21 -0.47
CA LYS A 253 19.71 15.89 0.77
C LYS A 253 18.75 17.01 1.20
N LYS A 254 18.16 17.75 0.25
CA LYS A 254 17.20 18.82 0.54
C LYS A 254 15.98 18.37 1.36
N TYR A 255 15.58 17.08 1.28
CA TYR A 255 14.49 16.54 2.10
C TYR A 255 14.97 16.07 3.47
N TRP A 256 16.20 15.59 3.57
CA TRP A 256 16.85 15.30 4.83
C TRP A 256 16.99 16.59 5.67
N ASP A 257 17.44 17.68 5.06
CA ASP A 257 17.65 18.98 5.72
C ASP A 257 16.36 19.65 6.23
N LEU A 258 15.18 19.11 5.92
CA LEU A 258 13.91 19.57 6.49
C LEU A 258 13.75 19.23 7.97
N TYR A 259 14.58 18.33 8.49
CA TYR A 259 14.45 17.75 9.82
C TYR A 259 15.76 17.85 10.59
N LYS A 260 15.62 17.84 11.93
CA LYS A 260 16.75 17.67 12.84
C LYS A 260 16.61 16.31 13.52
N ARG A 261 17.71 15.58 13.65
CA ARG A 261 17.72 14.24 14.25
C ARG A 261 17.20 14.23 15.68
N GLU A 262 17.57 15.25 16.47
CA GLU A 262 17.12 15.40 17.85
C GLU A 262 15.61 15.50 18.01
N ASP A 263 14.91 16.06 17.01
CA ASP A 263 13.45 16.24 16.99
C ASP A 263 12.68 14.99 16.52
N MET A 264 13.39 13.97 16.04
CA MET A 264 12.73 12.77 15.53
C MET A 264 12.06 11.97 16.66
N PRO A 265 10.78 11.59 16.48
CA PRO A 265 10.08 10.79 17.46
C PRO A 265 10.65 9.37 17.50
N VAL A 266 10.55 8.74 18.65
CA VAL A 266 10.70 7.28 18.83
C VAL A 266 9.36 6.71 19.21
N ALA A 267 9.15 5.42 18.94
CA ALA A 267 7.91 4.76 19.30
C ALA A 267 7.65 4.87 20.82
N GLU A 268 6.41 5.19 21.18
CA GLU A 268 6.00 5.35 22.59
C GLU A 268 6.03 4.02 23.34
N PHE A 269 5.74 2.92 22.64
CA PHE A 269 5.78 1.56 23.20
C PHE A 269 6.72 0.69 22.37
N GLN A 270 7.83 0.28 22.97
CA GLN A 270 8.93 -0.46 22.32
C GLN A 270 9.13 -1.85 22.93
N GLU A 271 8.13 -2.41 23.58
CA GLU A 271 8.15 -3.73 24.18
C GLU A 271 7.16 -4.66 23.46
N HIS A 272 7.33 -5.96 23.58
CA HIS A 272 6.33 -6.90 23.13
C HIS A 272 5.05 -6.79 23.98
N ALA A 273 3.90 -6.89 23.33
CA ALA A 273 2.63 -6.82 24.05
C ALA A 273 2.52 -7.97 25.07
N ALA A 274 2.19 -7.63 26.31
CA ALA A 274 2.01 -8.63 27.36
C ALA A 274 0.94 -9.66 26.95
N ASN A 275 1.15 -10.92 27.30
CA ASN A 275 0.28 -12.07 27.01
C ASN A 275 0.14 -12.44 25.52
N SER A 276 0.88 -11.80 24.63
CA SER A 276 0.94 -12.18 23.21
C SER A 276 1.93 -13.31 22.98
N LYS A 277 1.78 -13.99 21.83
CA LYS A 277 2.69 -15.08 21.45
C LYS A 277 3.81 -14.53 20.56
N ILE A 278 5.01 -15.13 20.67
CA ILE A 278 6.20 -14.68 19.91
C ILE A 278 5.96 -14.63 18.39
N PHE A 279 5.16 -15.52 17.82
CA PHE A 279 4.85 -15.52 16.41
C PHE A 279 3.94 -14.36 15.96
N SER A 280 3.35 -13.59 16.86
CA SER A 280 2.60 -12.35 16.53
C SER A 280 3.53 -11.25 16.06
N TYR A 281 4.82 -11.32 16.41
CA TYR A 281 5.85 -10.35 16.07
C TYR A 281 6.58 -10.71 14.78
N GLN A 282 7.34 -9.74 14.27
CA GLN A 282 8.16 -9.85 13.08
C GLN A 282 9.62 -9.60 13.44
N TYR A 283 10.48 -10.54 13.11
CA TYR A 283 11.91 -10.27 13.04
C TYR A 283 12.18 -9.23 11.96
N PRO A 284 12.99 -8.17 12.22
CA PRO A 284 13.25 -7.11 11.26
C PRO A 284 14.25 -7.54 10.16
N GLY A 285 14.02 -8.71 9.55
CA GLY A 285 14.94 -9.36 8.62
C GLY A 285 15.22 -8.53 7.37
N GLU A 286 14.26 -7.71 6.96
CA GLU A 286 14.47 -6.78 5.85
C GLU A 286 15.48 -5.69 6.24
N LEU A 287 15.29 -5.01 7.37
CA LEU A 287 16.18 -3.95 7.84
C LEU A 287 17.59 -4.48 8.15
N THR A 288 17.72 -5.66 8.74
CA THR A 288 19.03 -6.25 9.11
C THR A 288 19.86 -6.70 7.93
N ASN A 289 19.32 -6.71 6.71
CA ASN A 289 20.10 -6.94 5.49
C ASN A 289 20.95 -5.72 5.08
N TYR A 290 20.68 -4.54 5.65
CA TYR A 290 21.41 -3.31 5.33
C TYR A 290 22.61 -3.12 6.24
N SER A 291 23.72 -2.58 5.69
CA SER A 291 24.89 -2.21 6.48
C SER A 291 24.57 -1.05 7.43
N GLY A 292 25.29 -0.97 8.54
CA GLY A 292 25.07 0.05 9.58
C GLY A 292 23.86 -0.20 10.48
N VAL A 293 23.16 -1.33 10.28
CA VAL A 293 22.07 -1.79 11.16
C VAL A 293 22.34 -3.20 11.66
N LYS A 294 22.94 -4.06 10.84
CA LYS A 294 23.25 -5.45 11.19
C LYS A 294 24.12 -5.57 12.45
N GLU A 295 25.01 -4.61 12.68
CA GLU A 295 25.91 -4.58 13.83
C GLU A 295 25.18 -4.30 15.15
N PHE A 296 23.99 -3.70 15.08
CA PHE A 296 23.13 -3.42 16.24
C PHE A 296 22.11 -4.52 16.51
N ALA A 297 21.96 -5.47 15.59
CA ALA A 297 21.03 -6.57 15.72
C ALA A 297 21.58 -7.65 16.66
N LYS A 298 21.33 -7.55 17.96
CA LYS A 298 21.57 -8.62 18.95
C LYS A 298 20.41 -9.63 19.01
N PHE A 299 19.62 -9.71 17.97
CA PHE A 299 18.41 -10.53 17.98
C PHE A 299 18.75 -12.00 17.78
N ASP A 300 18.38 -12.84 18.72
CA ASP A 300 18.25 -14.27 18.49
C ASP A 300 16.80 -14.58 18.07
N LYS A 301 16.64 -14.98 16.81
CA LYS A 301 15.35 -15.38 16.24
C LYS A 301 14.70 -16.59 16.94
N ASN A 302 15.41 -17.28 17.81
CA ASN A 302 14.93 -18.43 18.57
C ASN A 302 14.53 -18.05 20.00
N GLU A 303 14.81 -16.84 20.43
CA GLU A 303 14.45 -16.31 21.75
C GLU A 303 13.51 -15.13 21.58
N ALA A 304 12.64 -14.91 22.55
CA ALA A 304 11.74 -13.75 22.59
C ALA A 304 12.50 -12.47 22.98
N ASN A 305 13.68 -12.27 22.37
CA ASN A 305 14.55 -11.14 22.67
C ASN A 305 14.06 -9.91 21.91
N GLU A 306 14.08 -8.79 22.59
CA GLU A 306 13.88 -7.49 22.00
C GLU A 306 15.00 -7.18 21.01
N PHE A 307 14.66 -6.52 19.88
CA PHE A 307 15.64 -6.09 18.87
C PHE A 307 16.56 -5.02 19.44
N GLY A 308 16.02 -4.18 20.35
CA GLY A 308 16.79 -3.28 21.21
C GLY A 308 17.66 -2.27 20.46
N LEU A 309 17.16 -1.69 19.37
CA LEU A 309 17.92 -0.71 18.60
C LEU A 309 18.16 0.57 19.44
N ALA A 310 19.43 1.02 19.52
CA ALA A 310 19.78 2.23 20.27
C ALA A 310 18.98 3.46 19.81
N ILE A 311 18.56 4.32 20.75
CA ILE A 311 17.70 5.49 20.50
C ILE A 311 18.24 6.38 19.38
N ASP A 312 19.55 6.66 19.35
CA ASP A 312 20.15 7.48 18.29
C ASP A 312 19.99 6.82 16.90
N LYS A 313 20.12 5.49 16.82
CA LYS A 313 19.92 4.76 15.57
C LYS A 313 18.45 4.75 15.18
N GLN A 314 17.53 4.61 16.14
CA GLN A 314 16.10 4.74 15.87
C GLN A 314 15.76 6.13 15.29
N LYS A 315 16.25 7.21 15.93
CA LYS A 315 16.08 8.59 15.45
C LYS A 315 16.69 8.80 14.06
N GLU A 316 17.83 8.18 13.78
CA GLU A 316 18.45 8.23 12.45
C GLU A 316 17.57 7.59 11.38
N LEU A 317 17.04 6.40 11.64
CA LEU A 317 16.16 5.69 10.71
C LEU A 317 14.81 6.41 10.52
N VAL A 318 14.23 6.96 11.60
CA VAL A 318 13.00 7.76 11.51
C VAL A 318 13.24 9.03 10.70
N HIS A 319 14.39 9.70 10.89
CA HIS A 319 14.78 10.87 10.09
C HIS A 319 14.85 10.49 8.61
N ALA A 320 15.51 9.40 8.27
CA ALA A 320 15.63 8.92 6.90
C ALA A 320 14.26 8.57 6.30
N TYR A 321 13.39 7.92 7.06
CA TYR A 321 12.03 7.61 6.66
C TYR A 321 11.22 8.89 6.38
N TYR A 322 11.26 9.89 7.27
CA TYR A 322 10.56 11.16 7.11
C TYR A 322 11.07 11.95 5.89
N ALA A 323 12.38 11.96 5.67
CA ALA A 323 12.98 12.56 4.48
C ALA A 323 12.50 11.87 3.19
N ALA A 324 12.43 10.55 3.19
CA ALA A 324 11.93 9.77 2.06
C ALA A 324 10.44 10.02 1.79
N VAL A 325 9.61 10.18 2.84
CA VAL A 325 8.19 10.57 2.71
C VAL A 325 8.06 11.96 2.11
N SER A 326 8.87 12.94 2.58
CA SER A 326 8.84 14.31 2.03
C SER A 326 9.31 14.36 0.58
N TYR A 327 10.26 13.51 0.20
CA TYR A 327 10.67 13.34 -1.19
C TYR A 327 9.50 12.82 -2.05
N THR A 328 8.78 11.81 -1.61
CA THR A 328 7.59 11.30 -2.29
C THR A 328 6.48 12.35 -2.36
N ASP A 329 6.26 13.11 -1.28
CA ASP A 329 5.30 14.22 -1.26
C ASP A 329 5.58 15.25 -2.38
N ALA A 330 6.84 15.58 -2.58
CA ALA A 330 7.23 16.51 -3.66
C ALA A 330 6.90 15.94 -5.04
N GLN A 331 7.08 14.63 -5.25
CA GLN A 331 6.73 13.98 -6.52
C GLN A 331 5.20 13.95 -6.74
N VAL A 332 4.41 13.76 -5.68
CA VAL A 332 2.95 13.93 -5.74
C VAL A 332 2.59 15.36 -6.15
N GLY A 333 3.29 16.35 -5.60
CA GLY A 333 3.11 17.77 -5.97
C GLY A 333 3.31 18.03 -7.45
N ILE A 334 4.31 17.43 -8.08
CA ILE A 334 4.58 17.53 -9.52
C ILE A 334 3.37 17.04 -10.33
N LEU A 335 2.79 15.90 -9.95
CA LEU A 335 1.61 15.35 -10.64
C LEU A 335 0.38 16.25 -10.50
N LEU A 336 0.10 16.75 -9.28
CA LEU A 336 -1.02 17.65 -9.02
C LEU A 336 -0.89 18.96 -9.82
N ASN A 337 0.30 19.55 -9.83
CA ASN A 337 0.59 20.76 -10.58
C ASN A 337 0.44 20.55 -12.09
N THR A 338 0.77 19.36 -12.59
CA THR A 338 0.58 19.03 -14.01
C THR A 338 -0.91 19.01 -14.37
N LEU A 339 -1.76 18.35 -13.58
CA LEU A 339 -3.21 18.33 -13.81
C LEU A 339 -3.81 19.74 -13.73
N GLU A 340 -3.34 20.56 -12.79
CA GLU A 340 -3.78 21.96 -12.65
C GLU A 340 -3.39 22.80 -13.88
N LYS A 341 -2.13 22.74 -14.31
CA LYS A 341 -1.62 23.42 -15.50
C LYS A 341 -2.39 23.02 -16.77
N LEU A 342 -2.79 21.76 -16.87
CA LEU A 342 -3.57 21.26 -18.01
C LEU A 342 -5.08 21.57 -17.89
N GLY A 343 -5.54 22.18 -16.79
CA GLY A 343 -6.93 22.48 -16.54
C GLY A 343 -7.81 21.26 -16.29
N THR A 344 -7.23 20.10 -15.99
CA THR A 344 -7.94 18.83 -15.82
C THR A 344 -8.09 18.37 -14.38
N LEU A 345 -7.49 19.08 -13.42
CA LEU A 345 -7.51 18.72 -12.00
C LEU A 345 -8.97 18.51 -11.50
N ASN A 346 -9.87 19.41 -11.83
CA ASN A 346 -11.29 19.36 -11.41
C ASN A 346 -12.11 18.30 -12.16
N ASN A 347 -11.58 17.68 -13.22
CA ASN A 347 -12.20 16.57 -13.95
C ASN A 347 -11.41 15.27 -13.79
N THR A 348 -10.66 15.13 -12.70
CA THR A 348 -9.85 13.95 -12.43
C THR A 348 -10.18 13.38 -11.05
N ILE A 349 -10.45 12.08 -10.99
CA ILE A 349 -10.48 11.33 -9.73
C ILE A 349 -9.04 11.05 -9.36
N ILE A 350 -8.63 11.45 -8.16
CA ILE A 350 -7.27 11.24 -7.67
C ILE A 350 -7.31 10.33 -6.46
N VAL A 351 -6.60 9.21 -6.53
CA VAL A 351 -6.43 8.27 -5.42
C VAL A 351 -4.98 8.27 -5.01
N LEU A 352 -4.71 8.49 -3.72
CA LEU A 352 -3.40 8.26 -3.11
C LEU A 352 -3.55 7.21 -2.01
N TRP A 353 -2.70 6.19 -2.03
CA TRP A 353 -2.71 5.12 -1.05
C TRP A 353 -1.30 4.60 -0.75
N GLY A 354 -1.06 4.26 0.52
CA GLY A 354 0.07 3.43 0.92
C GLY A 354 -0.35 1.97 0.90
N ASP A 355 0.50 1.03 0.50
CA ASP A 355 0.07 -0.36 0.35
C ASP A 355 -0.13 -1.09 1.69
N HIS A 356 0.60 -0.73 2.71
CA HIS A 356 0.44 -1.13 4.12
C HIS A 356 1.16 -0.12 5.02
N GLY A 357 1.03 -0.29 6.32
CA GLY A 357 1.77 0.48 7.30
C GLY A 357 3.19 -0.05 7.51
N TRP A 358 3.87 0.49 8.53
CA TRP A 358 5.25 0.16 8.87
C TRP A 358 5.51 0.37 10.36
N HIS A 359 6.17 -0.57 11.02
CA HIS A 359 6.70 -0.35 12.37
C HIS A 359 7.97 0.48 12.31
N LEU A 360 8.03 1.55 13.10
CA LEU A 360 9.21 2.40 13.29
C LEU A 360 9.68 2.33 14.75
N GLY A 361 9.92 1.13 15.27
CA GLY A 361 10.24 0.84 16.65
C GLY A 361 9.03 0.44 17.49
N ASP A 362 7.82 0.58 16.98
CA ASP A 362 6.60 0.15 17.67
C ASP A 362 6.66 -1.35 17.98
N HIS A 363 6.43 -1.75 19.24
CA HIS A 363 6.59 -3.13 19.73
C HIS A 363 8.00 -3.70 19.51
N ASP A 364 9.03 -2.85 19.53
CA ASP A 364 10.42 -3.18 19.15
C ASP A 364 10.57 -3.78 17.75
N MET A 365 9.65 -3.46 16.83
CA MET A 365 9.66 -3.96 15.45
C MET A 365 10.03 -2.86 14.44
N TRP A 366 10.71 -3.28 13.37
CA TRP A 366 11.07 -2.45 12.22
C TRP A 366 10.70 -3.19 10.94
N GLY A 367 9.62 -2.74 10.32
CA GLY A 367 9.08 -3.40 9.12
C GLY A 367 7.55 -3.49 9.12
N LYS A 368 7.05 -4.46 8.39
CA LYS A 368 5.63 -4.70 8.16
C LYS A 368 5.23 -6.06 8.74
N HIS A 369 4.70 -6.94 8.00
CA HIS A 369 4.54 -8.39 8.23
C HIS A 369 3.85 -8.82 9.53
N THR A 370 2.93 -8.01 10.07
CA THR A 370 2.14 -8.33 11.28
C THR A 370 0.66 -8.03 11.09
N ASN A 371 -0.16 -8.44 12.04
CA ASN A 371 -1.56 -8.06 12.15
C ASN A 371 -1.81 -6.83 13.06
N TYR A 372 -0.76 -6.22 13.61
CA TYR A 372 -0.86 -5.03 14.44
C TYR A 372 -1.28 -3.79 13.64
N GLU A 373 -1.82 -2.78 14.35
CA GLU A 373 -2.29 -1.52 13.76
C GLU A 373 -1.22 -0.85 12.89
N GLN A 374 0.03 -0.83 13.37
CA GLN A 374 1.15 -0.16 12.71
C GLN A 374 1.45 -0.72 11.31
N ALA A 375 1.23 -2.02 11.10
CA ALA A 375 1.45 -2.66 9.81
C ALA A 375 0.19 -2.72 8.94
N THR A 376 -1.00 -2.85 9.55
CA THR A 376 -2.24 -3.05 8.78
C THR A 376 -2.93 -1.74 8.37
N LYS A 377 -2.74 -0.65 9.14
CA LYS A 377 -3.30 0.66 8.85
C LYS A 377 -2.44 1.43 7.87
N ALA A 378 -3.03 1.90 6.78
CA ALA A 378 -2.31 2.62 5.74
C ALA A 378 -3.14 3.78 5.17
N PRO A 379 -2.49 4.85 4.66
CA PRO A 379 -3.19 6.01 4.14
C PRO A 379 -4.06 5.68 2.92
N LEU A 380 -5.23 6.30 2.87
CA LEU A 380 -6.08 6.37 1.69
C LEU A 380 -6.69 7.77 1.60
N ILE A 381 -6.50 8.43 0.47
CA ILE A 381 -7.11 9.73 0.15
C ILE A 381 -7.74 9.61 -1.24
N ILE A 382 -9.01 9.99 -1.36
CA ILE A 382 -9.71 10.00 -2.65
C ILE A 382 -10.34 11.36 -2.87
N ALA A 383 -9.89 12.07 -3.89
CA ALA A 383 -10.53 13.29 -4.39
C ALA A 383 -11.32 12.95 -5.67
N ALA A 384 -12.56 13.45 -5.80
CA ALA A 384 -13.38 13.20 -6.96
C ALA A 384 -14.21 14.42 -7.35
N PRO A 385 -14.44 14.64 -8.66
CA PRO A 385 -15.23 15.76 -9.14
C PRO A 385 -16.61 15.84 -8.49
N GLY A 386 -16.97 17.00 -7.98
CA GLY A 386 -18.29 17.26 -7.38
C GLY A 386 -18.48 16.73 -5.95
N LEU A 387 -17.49 16.07 -5.35
CA LEU A 387 -17.51 15.69 -3.94
C LEU A 387 -16.74 16.69 -3.09
N LYS A 388 -17.21 16.90 -1.85
CA LYS A 388 -16.57 17.81 -0.90
C LYS A 388 -15.44 17.11 -0.16
N ALA A 389 -14.41 17.87 0.16
CA ALA A 389 -13.33 17.40 1.04
C ALA A 389 -13.85 17.12 2.46
N GLY A 390 -13.21 16.17 3.13
CA GLY A 390 -13.52 15.83 4.52
C GLY A 390 -12.65 14.72 5.05
N GLN A 391 -12.89 14.34 6.31
CA GLN A 391 -12.25 13.21 6.96
C GLN A 391 -13.30 12.27 7.51
N THR A 392 -13.00 10.97 7.51
CA THR A 392 -13.89 9.96 8.06
C THR A 392 -13.12 8.97 8.94
N LYS A 393 -13.79 8.51 10.02
CA LYS A 393 -13.33 7.39 10.87
C LYS A 393 -14.02 6.07 10.50
N SER A 394 -14.83 6.03 9.43
CA SER A 394 -15.46 4.80 8.96
C SER A 394 -14.40 3.73 8.70
N MET A 395 -14.66 2.48 9.09
CA MET A 395 -13.82 1.35 8.75
C MET A 395 -13.83 1.13 7.25
N THR A 396 -12.66 1.12 6.62
CA THR A 396 -12.48 0.94 5.19
C THR A 396 -11.30 0.00 4.90
N GLU A 397 -11.29 -0.56 3.72
CA GLU A 397 -10.29 -1.53 3.29
C GLU A 397 -9.87 -1.25 1.85
N PHE A 398 -8.68 -1.69 1.45
CA PHE A 398 -8.23 -1.48 0.07
C PHE A 398 -9.06 -2.21 -0.99
N VAL A 399 -9.71 -3.31 -0.67
CA VAL A 399 -10.68 -3.95 -1.58
C VAL A 399 -11.88 -3.05 -1.91
N ASP A 400 -12.13 -2.01 -1.12
CA ASP A 400 -13.22 -1.04 -1.35
C ASP A 400 -12.88 -0.01 -2.45
N VAL A 401 -11.61 0.14 -2.79
CA VAL A 401 -11.15 1.13 -3.78
C VAL A 401 -11.69 0.80 -5.17
N PHE A 402 -11.63 -0.46 -5.59
CA PHE A 402 -12.10 -0.86 -6.92
C PHE A 402 -13.61 -0.53 -7.12
N PRO A 403 -14.55 -1.00 -6.28
CA PRO A 403 -15.96 -0.66 -6.45
C PRO A 403 -16.23 0.85 -6.33
N THR A 404 -15.42 1.57 -5.53
CA THR A 404 -15.52 3.04 -5.41
C THR A 404 -15.18 3.72 -6.72
N LEU A 405 -14.10 3.32 -7.36
CA LEU A 405 -13.68 3.90 -8.64
C LEU A 405 -14.64 3.53 -9.78
N CYS A 406 -15.25 2.34 -9.76
CA CYS A 406 -16.33 1.99 -10.68
C CYS A 406 -17.49 3.00 -10.56
N GLU A 407 -17.98 3.23 -9.34
CA GLU A 407 -19.13 4.14 -9.12
C GLU A 407 -18.77 5.59 -9.45
N LEU A 408 -17.60 6.09 -9.03
CA LEU A 408 -17.13 7.46 -9.30
C LEU A 408 -16.95 7.74 -10.80
N SER A 409 -16.58 6.73 -11.59
CA SER A 409 -16.44 6.84 -13.05
C SER A 409 -17.75 6.66 -13.81
N GLY A 410 -18.87 6.41 -13.10
CA GLY A 410 -20.18 6.13 -13.70
C GLY A 410 -20.32 4.73 -14.29
N GLY A 411 -19.39 3.82 -13.98
CA GLY A 411 -19.43 2.44 -14.42
C GLY A 411 -20.19 1.51 -13.47
N LYS A 412 -20.51 0.31 -13.96
CA LYS A 412 -21.18 -0.72 -13.14
C LYS A 412 -20.17 -1.40 -12.22
N VAL A 413 -20.51 -1.52 -10.94
CA VAL A 413 -19.72 -2.28 -9.96
C VAL A 413 -19.88 -3.78 -10.23
N PRO A 414 -18.79 -4.53 -10.52
CA PRO A 414 -18.87 -5.97 -10.70
C PRO A 414 -19.30 -6.70 -9.42
N ALA A 415 -20.18 -7.69 -9.56
CA ALA A 415 -20.75 -8.42 -8.41
C ALA A 415 -19.74 -9.35 -7.69
N TYR A 416 -18.65 -9.71 -8.36
CA TYR A 416 -17.61 -10.59 -7.79
C TYR A 416 -16.67 -9.88 -6.79
N LEU A 417 -16.68 -8.56 -6.73
CA LEU A 417 -15.81 -7.79 -5.84
C LEU A 417 -16.14 -8.06 -4.37
N ASP A 418 -15.11 -8.16 -3.55
CA ASP A 418 -15.26 -8.35 -2.09
C ASP A 418 -15.50 -7.02 -1.34
N GLY A 419 -15.08 -5.92 -1.95
CA GLY A 419 -15.19 -4.58 -1.39
C GLY A 419 -16.57 -3.97 -1.54
N LYS A 420 -16.79 -2.85 -0.84
CA LYS A 420 -17.97 -2.00 -0.94
C LYS A 420 -17.58 -0.60 -1.40
N SER A 421 -18.41 0.02 -2.25
CA SER A 421 -18.14 1.41 -2.64
C SER A 421 -18.13 2.35 -1.43
N LEU A 422 -17.13 3.23 -1.40
CA LEU A 422 -16.96 4.28 -0.39
C LEU A 422 -17.67 5.59 -0.77
N VAL A 423 -18.33 5.66 -1.91
CA VAL A 423 -19.06 6.87 -2.35
C VAL A 423 -20.09 7.35 -1.32
N PRO A 424 -20.86 6.48 -0.64
CA PRO A 424 -21.74 6.92 0.44
C PRO A 424 -20.99 7.64 1.57
N VAL A 425 -19.80 7.14 1.95
CA VAL A 425 -18.95 7.75 2.97
C VAL A 425 -18.36 9.07 2.49
N MET A 426 -17.96 9.17 1.22
CA MET A 426 -17.44 10.41 0.61
C MET A 426 -18.53 11.50 0.48
N LYS A 427 -19.79 11.11 0.29
CA LYS A 427 -20.94 12.04 0.30
C LYS A 427 -21.33 12.50 1.70
N ASN A 428 -21.18 11.64 2.69
CA ASN A 428 -21.45 11.92 4.09
C ASN A 428 -20.42 11.18 4.98
N ASN A 429 -19.43 11.88 5.45
CA ASN A 429 -18.31 11.36 6.23
C ASN A 429 -18.70 10.76 7.60
N LYS A 430 -19.96 10.90 8.03
CA LYS A 430 -20.52 10.23 9.23
C LYS A 430 -21.16 8.87 8.91
N THR A 431 -21.29 8.53 7.63
CA THR A 431 -21.83 7.23 7.20
C THR A 431 -20.75 6.15 7.28
N SER A 432 -21.14 4.91 7.58
CA SER A 432 -20.29 3.73 7.50
C SER A 432 -20.87 2.74 6.50
N VAL A 433 -20.00 2.08 5.74
CA VAL A 433 -20.38 0.99 4.81
C VAL A 433 -20.10 -0.39 5.40
N LYS A 434 -19.36 -0.47 6.50
CA LYS A 434 -19.02 -1.71 7.21
C LYS A 434 -18.67 -1.45 8.67
N GLU A 435 -18.84 -2.47 9.51
CA GLU A 435 -18.56 -2.39 10.95
C GLU A 435 -17.10 -2.69 11.29
N TYR A 436 -16.40 -3.41 10.42
CA TYR A 436 -15.03 -3.85 10.64
C TYR A 436 -14.22 -3.95 9.34
N ALA A 437 -12.92 -3.91 9.48
CA ALA A 437 -11.93 -4.25 8.45
C ALA A 437 -11.27 -5.58 8.78
N MET A 438 -10.92 -6.37 7.75
CA MET A 438 -10.26 -7.66 7.91
C MET A 438 -8.87 -7.65 7.31
N SER A 439 -7.90 -8.01 8.12
CA SER A 439 -6.53 -8.30 7.70
C SER A 439 -6.16 -9.74 8.02
N GLN A 440 -5.15 -10.27 7.32
CA GLN A 440 -4.61 -11.59 7.61
C GLN A 440 -3.10 -11.58 7.52
N TYR A 441 -2.43 -12.47 8.26
CA TYR A 441 -1.00 -12.68 8.07
C TYR A 441 -0.59 -14.13 8.38
N PRO A 442 0.15 -14.81 7.48
CA PRO A 442 0.63 -16.17 7.70
C PRO A 442 1.86 -16.19 8.61
N ARG A 443 2.00 -17.26 9.39
CA ARG A 443 3.19 -17.56 10.21
C ARG A 443 3.63 -19.01 10.02
N LYS A 444 4.92 -19.25 10.23
CA LYS A 444 5.43 -20.60 10.51
C LYS A 444 5.52 -20.75 12.02
N MET A 445 5.04 -21.87 12.55
CA MET A 445 5.24 -22.18 13.96
C MET A 445 6.73 -22.43 14.23
N ASP A 446 7.23 -21.93 15.34
CA ASP A 446 8.59 -22.19 15.78
C ASP A 446 8.83 -23.68 16.04
N LYS A 447 10.10 -24.14 15.90
CA LYS A 447 10.49 -25.54 16.15
C LYS A 447 10.07 -26.02 17.54
N ALA A 448 10.10 -25.15 18.55
CA ALA A 448 9.64 -25.47 19.91
C ALA A 448 8.13 -25.73 19.99
N ASP A 449 7.32 -25.02 19.22
CA ASP A 449 5.87 -25.22 19.15
C ASP A 449 5.49 -26.30 18.12
N ILE A 450 6.32 -26.50 17.09
CA ILE A 450 6.17 -27.59 16.09
C ILE A 450 6.11 -28.97 16.77
N ASN A 451 6.87 -29.19 17.81
CA ASN A 451 6.87 -30.45 18.56
C ASN A 451 5.58 -30.70 19.35
N LYS A 452 4.71 -29.70 19.48
CA LYS A 452 3.39 -29.79 20.13
C LYS A 452 2.24 -29.92 19.12
N VAL A 453 2.52 -29.82 17.82
CA VAL A 453 1.56 -29.99 16.74
C VAL A 453 1.90 -31.27 15.99
N GLU A 454 0.95 -32.18 15.91
CA GLU A 454 1.12 -33.61 15.57
C GLU A 454 1.83 -33.94 14.25
N ASP A 455 2.08 -32.98 13.34
CA ASP A 455 2.65 -33.28 12.02
C ASP A 455 3.88 -32.46 11.60
N GLY A 456 4.44 -31.62 12.47
CA GLY A 456 5.70 -30.89 12.22
C GLY A 456 5.68 -29.92 11.03
N LYS A 457 4.54 -29.65 10.42
CA LYS A 457 4.36 -28.79 9.25
C LYS A 457 3.48 -27.58 9.53
N GLY A 458 3.35 -27.19 10.81
CA GLY A 458 2.42 -26.17 11.27
C GLY A 458 2.57 -24.84 10.53
N LYS A 459 1.53 -24.47 9.79
CA LYS A 459 1.31 -23.12 9.31
C LYS A 459 0.20 -22.50 10.13
N LEU A 460 0.42 -21.28 10.59
CA LEU A 460 -0.60 -20.47 11.24
C LEU A 460 -1.07 -19.40 10.25
N MET A 461 -2.37 -19.13 10.26
CA MET A 461 -2.94 -17.95 9.62
C MET A 461 -3.64 -17.12 10.69
N GLY A 462 -3.17 -15.91 10.92
CA GLY A 462 -3.83 -14.94 11.79
C GLY A 462 -4.85 -14.14 10.98
N TYR A 463 -6.12 -14.21 11.36
CA TYR A 463 -7.18 -13.34 10.83
C TYR A 463 -7.50 -12.29 11.87
N SER A 464 -7.32 -11.03 11.51
CA SER A 464 -7.48 -9.87 12.38
C SER A 464 -8.68 -9.04 11.97
N MET A 465 -9.68 -8.96 12.82
CA MET A 465 -10.85 -8.11 12.69
C MET A 465 -10.62 -6.81 13.45
N ARG A 466 -10.64 -5.68 12.78
CA ARG A 466 -10.53 -4.34 13.36
C ARG A 466 -11.89 -3.65 13.31
N THR A 467 -12.54 -3.49 14.48
CA THR A 467 -13.72 -2.66 14.67
C THR A 467 -13.30 -1.24 15.09
N GLU A 468 -14.23 -0.34 15.36
CA GLU A 468 -13.87 1.00 15.85
C GLU A 468 -13.11 0.94 17.16
N GLN A 469 -13.53 0.06 18.11
CA GLN A 469 -12.95 -0.06 19.45
C GLN A 469 -11.97 -1.21 19.60
N TYR A 470 -12.14 -2.32 18.90
CA TYR A 470 -11.39 -3.54 19.17
C TYR A 470 -10.58 -4.01 17.97
N ARG A 471 -9.43 -4.63 18.25
CA ARG A 471 -8.77 -5.56 17.34
C ARG A 471 -8.85 -6.95 17.91
N TYR A 472 -9.41 -7.88 17.14
CA TYR A 472 -9.54 -9.27 17.50
C TYR A 472 -8.87 -10.14 16.46
N THR A 473 -7.81 -10.85 16.87
CA THR A 473 -7.04 -11.72 15.98
C THR A 473 -7.19 -13.16 16.41
N VAL A 474 -7.59 -14.03 15.49
CA VAL A 474 -7.67 -15.47 15.70
C VAL A 474 -6.61 -16.16 14.86
N TRP A 475 -5.76 -16.94 15.51
CA TRP A 475 -4.73 -17.73 14.86
C TRP A 475 -5.21 -19.14 14.61
N LEU A 476 -5.29 -19.55 13.33
CA LEU A 476 -5.80 -20.86 12.88
C LEU A 476 -4.65 -21.75 12.44
N LYS A 477 -4.63 -23.01 12.96
CA LYS A 477 -3.66 -24.04 12.55
C LYS A 477 -4.06 -24.66 11.23
N ASN A 478 -3.04 -24.91 10.37
CA ASN A 478 -3.21 -25.65 9.12
C ASN A 478 -4.44 -25.24 8.31
N PHE A 479 -4.81 -23.96 8.44
CA PHE A 479 -5.93 -23.38 7.74
C PHE A 479 -5.50 -22.97 6.34
N THR A 480 -6.19 -23.51 5.35
CA THR A 480 -6.18 -23.00 3.98
C THR A 480 -7.55 -22.43 3.69
N SER A 481 -7.61 -21.35 2.93
CA SER A 481 -8.85 -20.65 2.61
C SER A 481 -9.90 -21.49 1.85
N ASP A 482 -9.52 -22.69 1.44
CA ASP A 482 -10.38 -23.66 0.75
C ASP A 482 -11.16 -24.54 1.74
N GLN A 483 -10.89 -24.34 3.05
CA GLN A 483 -11.53 -25.11 4.11
C GLN A 483 -12.53 -24.24 4.85
N ALA A 484 -13.67 -24.83 5.20
CA ALA A 484 -14.62 -24.21 6.09
C ALA A 484 -13.96 -23.89 7.46
N TYR A 485 -14.33 -22.76 8.03
CA TYR A 485 -13.90 -22.41 9.39
C TYR A 485 -14.37 -23.48 10.39
N SER A 486 -13.45 -23.90 11.23
CA SER A 486 -13.75 -24.85 12.30
C SER A 486 -13.05 -24.39 13.60
N ALA A 487 -13.79 -24.44 14.71
CA ALA A 487 -13.30 -23.97 16.01
C ALA A 487 -12.13 -24.81 16.55
N ASP A 488 -12.00 -26.08 16.19
CA ASP A 488 -10.87 -26.96 16.55
C ASP A 488 -9.54 -26.53 15.92
N LYS A 489 -9.59 -25.71 14.86
CA LYS A 489 -8.39 -25.13 14.27
C LYS A 489 -7.86 -23.89 15.00
N VAL A 490 -8.62 -23.34 15.92
CA VAL A 490 -8.16 -22.17 16.71
C VAL A 490 -7.00 -22.58 17.60
N TYR A 491 -5.84 -21.91 17.38
CA TYR A 491 -4.64 -22.12 18.20
C TYR A 491 -4.59 -21.16 19.38
N THR A 492 -4.80 -19.87 19.12
CA THR A 492 -4.85 -18.83 20.13
C THR A 492 -5.59 -17.60 19.61
N LYS A 493 -5.89 -16.68 20.50
CA LYS A 493 -6.58 -15.43 20.22
C LYS A 493 -5.82 -14.24 20.80
N GLU A 494 -6.02 -13.08 20.21
CA GLU A 494 -5.56 -11.80 20.76
C GLU A 494 -6.70 -10.80 20.67
N LEU A 495 -6.84 -10.00 21.71
CA LEU A 495 -7.84 -8.94 21.81
C LEU A 495 -7.19 -7.69 22.42
N TYR A 496 -7.37 -6.56 21.72
CA TYR A 496 -6.92 -5.23 22.16
C TYR A 496 -8.10 -4.26 22.16
N ASP A 497 -8.20 -3.46 23.24
CA ASP A 497 -9.27 -2.46 23.45
C ASP A 497 -8.69 -1.06 23.27
N TYR A 498 -8.92 -0.42 22.12
CA TYR A 498 -8.34 0.87 21.76
C TYR A 498 -8.85 2.05 22.59
N ASP A 499 -9.98 1.92 23.29
CA ASP A 499 -10.44 2.94 24.23
C ASP A 499 -9.55 2.99 25.48
N LYS A 500 -8.87 1.89 25.80
CA LYS A 500 -8.00 1.77 27.00
C LYS A 500 -6.54 1.60 26.63
N ASP A 501 -6.25 0.94 25.54
CA ASP A 501 -4.91 0.58 25.10
C ASP A 501 -4.75 0.81 23.58
N PRO A 502 -4.62 2.06 23.14
CA PRO A 502 -4.49 2.39 21.71
C PRO A 502 -3.15 1.92 21.10
N LEU A 503 -2.21 1.48 21.94
CA LEU A 503 -0.89 1.01 21.50
C LEU A 503 -0.75 -0.52 21.50
N GLU A 504 -1.85 -1.27 21.76
CA GLU A 504 -1.85 -2.74 21.75
C GLU A 504 -0.79 -3.35 22.69
N LYS A 505 -0.68 -2.79 23.92
CA LYS A 505 0.35 -3.19 24.89
C LYS A 505 0.03 -4.48 25.62
N VAL A 506 -1.26 -4.82 25.75
CA VAL A 506 -1.71 -5.98 26.52
C VAL A 506 -2.78 -6.76 25.76
N ASN A 507 -2.49 -8.02 25.46
CA ASN A 507 -3.51 -8.95 24.97
C ASN A 507 -4.45 -9.33 26.13
N VAL A 508 -5.73 -8.97 26.00
CA VAL A 508 -6.78 -9.20 27.01
C VAL A 508 -7.76 -10.31 26.62
N SER A 509 -7.41 -11.16 25.65
CA SER A 509 -8.30 -12.23 25.15
C SER A 509 -8.70 -13.24 26.22
N ASP A 510 -7.85 -13.45 27.23
CA ASP A 510 -8.07 -14.39 28.34
C ASP A 510 -8.64 -13.71 29.60
N ASP A 511 -8.81 -12.37 29.60
CA ASP A 511 -9.42 -11.66 30.73
C ASP A 511 -10.95 -11.89 30.71
N LYS A 512 -11.47 -12.42 31.82
CA LYS A 512 -12.92 -12.71 32.01
C LYS A 512 -13.81 -11.49 31.79
N LYS A 513 -13.31 -10.28 31.99
CA LYS A 513 -14.05 -9.03 31.75
C LYS A 513 -14.37 -8.81 30.28
N TYR A 514 -13.60 -9.41 29.37
CA TYR A 514 -13.79 -9.31 27.95
C TYR A 514 -14.44 -10.55 27.29
N ALA A 515 -14.86 -11.54 28.12
CA ALA A 515 -15.40 -12.81 27.59
C ALA A 515 -16.63 -12.65 26.71
N GLU A 516 -17.57 -11.76 27.06
CA GLU A 516 -18.76 -11.48 26.23
C GLU A 516 -18.39 -10.75 24.92
N ILE A 517 -17.45 -9.81 25.00
CA ILE A 517 -16.93 -9.08 23.83
C ILE A 517 -16.23 -10.04 22.88
N ALA A 518 -15.35 -10.90 23.40
CA ALA A 518 -14.66 -11.91 22.60
C ALA A 518 -15.64 -12.87 21.92
N ALA A 519 -16.71 -13.28 22.63
CA ALA A 519 -17.75 -14.14 22.07
C ALA A 519 -18.57 -13.46 20.95
N ASP A 520 -18.85 -12.14 21.06
CA ASP A 520 -19.51 -11.39 19.99
C ASP A 520 -18.60 -11.25 18.77
N LEU A 521 -17.33 -10.95 18.98
CA LEU A 521 -16.34 -10.85 17.89
C LEU A 521 -16.10 -12.20 17.22
N ASP A 522 -16.10 -13.31 17.96
CA ASP A 522 -16.09 -14.66 17.41
C ASP A 522 -17.28 -14.93 16.47
N LYS A 523 -18.50 -14.56 16.90
CA LYS A 523 -19.70 -14.69 16.06
C LYS A 523 -19.57 -13.90 14.75
N LYS A 524 -19.06 -12.67 14.82
CA LYS A 524 -18.81 -11.84 13.63
C LYS A 524 -17.76 -12.47 12.71
N LEU A 525 -16.69 -13.01 13.28
CA LEU A 525 -15.63 -13.67 12.52
C LEU A 525 -16.15 -14.96 11.83
N VAL A 526 -16.93 -15.79 12.53
CA VAL A 526 -17.59 -16.97 11.96
C VAL A 526 -18.52 -16.57 10.81
N ALA A 527 -19.32 -15.51 10.99
CA ALA A 527 -20.20 -14.99 9.96
C ALA A 527 -19.40 -14.50 8.72
N TYR A 528 -18.26 -13.85 8.96
CA TYR A 528 -17.34 -13.46 7.87
C TYR A 528 -16.88 -14.68 7.06
N PHE A 529 -16.39 -15.76 7.71
CA PHE A 529 -15.95 -16.96 7.00
C PHE A 529 -17.08 -17.62 6.20
N LYS A 530 -18.26 -17.80 6.83
CA LYS A 530 -19.45 -18.35 6.15
C LYS A 530 -19.86 -17.55 4.91
N SER A 531 -19.75 -16.22 4.95
CA SER A 531 -20.05 -15.37 3.80
C SER A 531 -19.09 -15.57 2.63
N LYS A 532 -17.94 -16.18 2.86
CA LYS A 532 -16.91 -16.48 1.83
C LYS A 532 -17.07 -17.88 1.23
N GLU A 533 -17.60 -18.85 1.98
CA GLU A 533 -17.86 -20.21 1.47
C GLU A 533 -18.82 -20.23 0.29
N VAL A 534 -19.72 -19.26 0.21
CA VAL A 534 -20.71 -19.14 -0.90
C VAL A 534 -20.09 -18.60 -2.19
N LYS A 535 -18.87 -18.02 -2.15
CA LYS A 535 -18.20 -17.41 -3.30
C LYS A 535 -17.08 -18.27 -3.91
N LEU A 536 -16.73 -19.36 -3.24
CA LEU A 536 -15.75 -20.34 -3.69
C LEU A 536 -16.42 -21.48 -4.42
#